data_52e1ff6b0c88ec0a999c17006e9bec30
#
_entry.id   52e1ff6b0c88ec0a999c17006e9bec30
#
_cell.length_a   1.000
_cell.length_b   1.000
_cell.length_c   1.000
_cell.angle_alpha   90.00
_cell.angle_beta   90.00
_cell.angle_gamma   90.00
#
_symmetry.space_group_name_H-M   'P 1'
#
loop_
_entity.id
_entity.type
_entity.pdbx_description
1 polymer ?
#
loop_
_entity_poly.entity_id
_entity_poly.type
_entity_poly.pdbx_seq_one_letter_code
_entity_poly.pdbx_strand_id
1 'polypeptide(L)'
;GVTATTVSRVINNRGYISEGTRKKVYAAMEEMHYQPNELARAFSKQYTNTIGLIVPHISHPFFIKVISNLESSAAEKGFKLLLCNSKEQPEKEQDYLDMCISNRVAGIVLCSKYVQTREFRKMNIPVVNLERGGDDDTISVQCDNYQGGKLAAEHLIECGCKNLLHFGGVAGKDMPADRRADGFLRVCRER
;
A
#
# COMPACT_ATOMS: atom_id res chain seq x y z
N GLY A 1 -0.03 -21.33 -38.40
CA GLY A 1 -0.19 -20.05 -37.73
C GLY A 1 -1.49 -19.95 -36.99
N VAL A 2 -1.54 -19.08 -36.00
CA VAL A 2 -2.78 -18.74 -35.26
C VAL A 2 -3.09 -17.24 -35.43
N THR A 3 -4.34 -16.84 -35.25
CA THR A 3 -4.74 -15.43 -35.38
C THR A 3 -4.24 -14.58 -34.21
N ALA A 4 -4.07 -13.27 -34.42
CA ALA A 4 -3.72 -12.32 -33.34
C ALA A 4 -4.68 -12.42 -32.15
N THR A 5 -5.96 -12.65 -32.40
CA THR A 5 -6.99 -12.86 -31.35
C THR A 5 -6.66 -14.11 -30.51
N THR A 6 -6.22 -15.21 -31.15
CA THR A 6 -5.84 -16.44 -30.45
C THR A 6 -4.58 -16.22 -29.60
N VAL A 7 -3.58 -15.52 -30.13
CA VAL A 7 -2.37 -15.12 -29.37
C VAL A 7 -2.77 -14.29 -28.14
N SER A 8 -3.60 -13.28 -28.33
CA SER A 8 -4.10 -12.43 -27.24
C SER A 8 -4.85 -13.24 -26.17
N ARG A 9 -5.67 -14.23 -26.57
CA ARG A 9 -6.36 -15.12 -25.62
C ARG A 9 -5.41 -16.00 -24.86
N VAL A 10 -4.36 -16.54 -25.51
CA VAL A 10 -3.30 -17.34 -24.83
C VAL A 10 -2.60 -16.51 -23.78
N ILE A 11 -2.11 -15.31 -24.17
CA ILE A 11 -1.35 -14.41 -23.30
C ILE A 11 -2.19 -13.94 -22.09
N ASN A 12 -3.47 -13.67 -22.30
CA ASN A 12 -4.37 -13.16 -21.26
C ASN A 12 -5.17 -14.26 -20.53
N ASN A 13 -4.90 -15.54 -20.84
CA ASN A 13 -5.59 -16.70 -20.30
C ASN A 13 -7.13 -16.60 -20.39
N ARG A 14 -7.65 -16.13 -21.54
CA ARG A 14 -9.10 -15.92 -21.76
C ARG A 14 -9.67 -17.03 -22.63
N GLY A 15 -10.74 -17.66 -22.14
CA GLY A 15 -11.46 -18.69 -22.86
C GLY A 15 -10.71 -20.02 -22.95
N TYR A 16 -11.39 -21.06 -23.53
CA TYR A 16 -10.76 -22.35 -23.74
C TYR A 16 -9.81 -22.32 -24.92
N ILE A 17 -8.57 -22.71 -24.69
CA ILE A 17 -7.53 -22.87 -25.73
C ILE A 17 -6.78 -24.15 -25.45
N SER A 18 -6.66 -25.01 -26.48
CA SER A 18 -5.97 -26.29 -26.38
C SER A 18 -4.52 -26.12 -25.93
N GLU A 19 -4.00 -27.08 -25.17
CA GLU A 19 -2.59 -27.06 -24.72
C GLU A 19 -1.59 -27.01 -25.89
N GLY A 20 -1.90 -27.71 -26.99
CA GLY A 20 -1.05 -27.67 -28.19
C GLY A 20 -0.96 -26.28 -28.80
N THR A 21 -2.06 -25.50 -28.79
CA THR A 21 -2.05 -24.10 -29.26
C THR A 21 -1.27 -23.21 -28.29
N ARG A 22 -1.43 -23.41 -26.98
CA ARG A 22 -0.64 -22.65 -25.97
C ARG A 22 0.85 -22.88 -26.15
N LYS A 23 1.29 -24.14 -26.24
CA LYS A 23 2.70 -24.49 -26.46
C LYS A 23 3.28 -23.83 -27.72
N LYS A 24 2.54 -23.85 -28.84
CA LYS A 24 2.98 -23.22 -30.10
C LYS A 24 3.14 -21.71 -29.96
N VAL A 25 2.22 -21.04 -29.26
CA VAL A 25 2.32 -19.59 -29.04
C VAL A 25 3.50 -19.25 -28.16
N TYR A 26 3.67 -19.94 -27.04
CA TYR A 26 4.80 -19.68 -26.12
C TYR A 26 6.16 -19.98 -26.77
N ALA A 27 6.29 -21.06 -27.54
CA ALA A 27 7.51 -21.38 -28.29
C ALA A 27 7.85 -20.26 -29.29
N ALA A 28 6.86 -19.77 -30.06
CA ALA A 28 7.08 -18.66 -30.97
C ALA A 28 7.45 -17.35 -30.25
N MET A 29 6.88 -17.08 -29.07
CA MET A 29 7.25 -15.93 -28.27
C MET A 29 8.70 -16.02 -27.78
N GLU A 30 9.14 -17.19 -27.35
CA GLU A 30 10.51 -17.45 -26.92
C GLU A 30 11.50 -17.30 -28.06
N GLU A 31 11.24 -17.89 -29.24
CA GLU A 31 12.05 -17.79 -30.44
C GLU A 31 12.20 -16.34 -30.92
N MET A 32 11.14 -15.54 -30.81
CA MET A 32 11.12 -14.12 -31.23
C MET A 32 11.58 -13.17 -30.12
N HIS A 33 11.95 -13.66 -28.95
CA HIS A 33 12.18 -12.86 -27.73
C HIS A 33 11.05 -11.86 -27.44
N TYR A 34 9.82 -12.25 -27.80
CA TYR A 34 8.67 -11.38 -27.65
C TYR A 34 8.19 -11.33 -26.19
N GLN A 35 8.25 -10.14 -25.61
CA GLN A 35 7.63 -9.86 -24.32
C GLN A 35 6.31 -9.11 -24.53
N PRO A 36 5.19 -9.58 -23.93
CA PRO A 36 3.93 -8.86 -24.00
C PRO A 36 4.08 -7.44 -23.45
N ASN A 37 3.65 -6.46 -24.24
CA ASN A 37 3.70 -5.06 -23.78
C ASN A 37 2.67 -4.85 -22.66
N GLU A 38 3.14 -4.62 -21.44
CA GLU A 38 2.31 -4.37 -20.26
C GLU A 38 1.40 -3.13 -20.46
N LEU A 39 1.89 -2.10 -21.16
CA LEU A 39 1.10 -0.90 -21.49
C LEU A 39 -0.09 -1.24 -22.39
N ALA A 40 0.12 -2.07 -23.42
CA ALA A 40 -0.97 -2.52 -24.28
C ALA A 40 -2.02 -3.36 -23.53
N ARG A 41 -1.57 -4.15 -22.54
CA ARG A 41 -2.47 -4.90 -21.65
C ARG A 41 -3.24 -3.99 -20.70
N ALA A 42 -2.60 -2.95 -20.17
CA ALA A 42 -3.22 -1.94 -19.33
C ALA A 42 -4.32 -1.17 -20.06
N PHE A 43 -4.16 -0.89 -21.35
CA PHE A 43 -5.22 -0.29 -22.17
C PHE A 43 -6.50 -1.12 -22.18
N SER A 44 -6.37 -2.45 -22.25
CA SER A 44 -7.53 -3.36 -22.24
C SER A 44 -8.17 -3.52 -20.87
N LYS A 45 -7.40 -3.38 -19.78
CA LYS A 45 -7.86 -3.54 -18.40
C LYS A 45 -8.19 -2.22 -17.71
N GLN A 46 -7.82 -1.09 -18.30
CA GLN A 46 -7.89 0.28 -17.74
C GLN A 46 -6.99 0.54 -16.52
N TYR A 47 -6.24 -0.44 -16.04
CA TYR A 47 -5.23 -0.29 -14.97
C TYR A 47 -4.02 -1.19 -15.24
N THR A 48 -2.88 -0.82 -14.65
CA THR A 48 -1.65 -1.61 -14.64
C THR A 48 -1.66 -2.60 -13.47
N ASN A 49 -0.83 -3.65 -13.54
CA ASN A 49 -0.63 -4.55 -12.40
C ASN A 49 0.39 -3.93 -11.41
N THR A 50 0.17 -2.68 -11.03
CA THR A 50 1.04 -1.93 -10.12
C THR A 50 0.21 -1.35 -8.99
N ILE A 51 0.71 -1.45 -7.77
CA ILE A 51 0.14 -0.81 -6.57
C ILE A 51 1.09 0.33 -6.17
N GLY A 52 0.55 1.54 -6.00
CA GLY A 52 1.29 2.66 -5.44
C GLY A 52 1.38 2.52 -3.92
N LEU A 53 2.58 2.67 -3.36
CA LEU A 53 2.80 2.75 -1.91
C LEU A 53 3.48 4.07 -1.59
N ILE A 54 2.77 4.98 -0.91
CA ILE A 54 3.28 6.29 -0.53
C ILE A 54 3.56 6.29 0.97
N VAL A 55 4.85 6.41 1.32
CA VAL A 55 5.32 6.42 2.71
C VAL A 55 6.03 7.72 3.04
N PRO A 56 5.96 8.20 4.30
CA PRO A 56 6.67 9.41 4.71
C PRO A 56 8.19 9.21 4.77
N HIS A 57 8.67 8.02 5.18
CA HIS A 57 10.08 7.70 5.32
C HIS A 57 10.37 6.23 5.05
N ILE A 58 11.23 5.95 4.08
CA ILE A 58 11.64 4.58 3.75
C ILE A 58 12.65 3.99 4.74
N SER A 59 13.35 4.83 5.51
CA SER A 59 14.37 4.41 6.50
C SER A 59 13.81 4.11 7.88
N HIS A 60 12.54 4.42 8.14
CA HIS A 60 11.93 4.15 9.44
C HIS A 60 11.68 2.64 9.62
N PRO A 61 12.09 2.01 10.75
CA PRO A 61 12.01 0.56 10.93
C PRO A 61 10.63 -0.04 10.71
N PHE A 62 9.57 0.68 11.09
CA PHE A 62 8.19 0.28 10.83
C PHE A 62 7.90 0.19 9.32
N PHE A 63 8.25 1.25 8.57
CA PHE A 63 7.96 1.28 7.13
C PHE A 63 8.82 0.30 6.35
N ILE A 64 10.05 0.00 6.78
CA ILE A 64 10.87 -1.06 6.16
C ILE A 64 10.11 -2.39 6.18
N LYS A 65 9.52 -2.77 7.32
CA LYS A 65 8.74 -4.00 7.45
C LYS A 65 7.46 -3.96 6.61
N VAL A 66 6.76 -2.83 6.62
CA VAL A 66 5.55 -2.63 5.82
C VAL A 66 5.85 -2.79 4.33
N ILE A 67 6.90 -2.13 3.83
CA ILE A 67 7.32 -2.19 2.43
C ILE A 67 7.64 -3.65 2.04
N SER A 68 8.45 -4.34 2.84
CA SER A 68 8.85 -5.72 2.56
C SER A 68 7.65 -6.67 2.51
N ASN A 69 6.74 -6.59 3.47
CA ASN A 69 5.57 -7.47 3.51
C ASN A 69 4.57 -7.16 2.39
N LEU A 70 4.35 -5.87 2.09
CA LEU A 70 3.46 -5.47 0.99
C LEU A 70 4.02 -5.88 -0.36
N GLU A 71 5.33 -5.72 -0.57
CA GLU A 71 6.00 -6.15 -1.80
C GLU A 71 5.81 -7.66 -2.03
N SER A 72 6.13 -8.48 -1.02
CA SER A 72 5.98 -9.94 -1.11
C SER A 72 4.53 -10.34 -1.38
N SER A 73 3.57 -9.77 -0.63
CA SER A 73 2.15 -10.06 -0.82
C SER A 73 1.61 -9.58 -2.17
N ALA A 74 2.11 -8.48 -2.70
CA ALA A 74 1.77 -7.97 -4.02
C ALA A 74 2.32 -8.89 -5.12
N ALA A 75 3.59 -9.30 -4.99
CA ALA A 75 4.25 -10.20 -5.93
C ALA A 75 3.54 -11.57 -6.03
N GLU A 76 3.13 -12.17 -4.90
CA GLU A 76 2.35 -13.41 -4.88
C GLU A 76 1.03 -13.31 -5.67
N LYS A 77 0.45 -12.11 -5.73
CA LYS A 77 -0.79 -11.82 -6.47
C LYS A 77 -0.55 -11.29 -7.90
N GLY A 78 0.70 -11.26 -8.34
CA GLY A 78 1.09 -10.77 -9.67
C GLY A 78 1.07 -9.25 -9.84
N PHE A 79 1.13 -8.50 -8.72
CA PHE A 79 1.29 -7.06 -8.72
C PHE A 79 2.74 -6.65 -8.48
N LYS A 80 3.11 -5.48 -8.98
CA LYS A 80 4.38 -4.79 -8.69
C LYS A 80 4.10 -3.65 -7.72
N LEU A 81 5.10 -3.30 -6.91
CA LEU A 81 5.01 -2.17 -5.99
C LEU A 81 5.74 -0.96 -6.56
N LEU A 82 5.05 0.18 -6.64
CA LEU A 82 5.62 1.48 -6.96
C LEU A 82 5.82 2.23 -5.63
N LEU A 83 7.06 2.24 -5.14
CA LEU A 83 7.41 2.85 -3.86
C LEU A 83 7.70 4.35 -4.02
N CYS A 84 6.96 5.18 -3.28
CA CYS A 84 7.06 6.63 -3.25
C CYS A 84 7.41 7.13 -1.85
N ASN A 85 8.51 7.85 -1.72
CA ASN A 85 8.98 8.42 -0.45
C ASN A 85 8.70 9.93 -0.40
N SER A 86 7.61 10.33 0.28
CA SER A 86 7.18 11.73 0.34
C SER A 86 8.08 12.62 1.22
N LYS A 87 8.86 12.03 2.13
CA LYS A 87 9.70 12.75 3.10
C LYS A 87 8.92 13.79 3.90
N GLU A 88 7.66 13.51 4.21
CA GLU A 88 6.72 14.42 4.87
C GLU A 88 6.50 15.75 4.13
N GLN A 89 6.72 15.80 2.82
CA GLN A 89 6.53 16.99 1.99
C GLN A 89 5.18 16.90 1.26
N PRO A 90 4.24 17.82 1.52
CA PRO A 90 2.90 17.79 0.92
C PRO A 90 2.93 17.81 -0.61
N GLU A 91 3.81 18.63 -1.19
CA GLU A 91 3.95 18.78 -2.63
C GLU A 91 4.38 17.47 -3.30
N LYS A 92 5.36 16.78 -2.69
CA LYS A 92 5.79 15.46 -3.20
C LYS A 92 4.72 14.39 -3.06
N GLU A 93 3.94 14.46 -2.00
CA GLU A 93 2.83 13.52 -1.81
C GLU A 93 1.82 13.70 -2.94
N GLN A 94 1.48 14.95 -3.28
CA GLN A 94 0.60 15.23 -4.41
C GLN A 94 1.20 14.79 -5.75
N ASP A 95 2.47 15.12 -6.03
CA ASP A 95 3.16 14.68 -7.26
C ASP A 95 3.14 13.16 -7.43
N TYR A 96 3.35 12.41 -6.34
CA TYR A 96 3.30 10.94 -6.37
C TYR A 96 1.89 10.40 -6.60
N LEU A 97 0.89 11.09 -6.10
CA LEU A 97 -0.50 10.75 -6.38
C LEU A 97 -0.84 10.95 -7.85
N ASP A 98 -0.49 12.10 -8.40
CA ASP A 98 -0.71 12.41 -9.81
C ASP A 98 0.05 11.43 -10.71
N MET A 99 1.26 11.02 -10.29
CA MET A 99 2.01 9.96 -10.95
C MET A 99 1.28 8.61 -10.88
N CYS A 100 0.75 8.21 -9.73
CA CYS A 100 -0.02 6.97 -9.58
C CYS A 100 -1.26 6.97 -10.50
N ILE A 101 -1.95 8.10 -10.57
CA ILE A 101 -3.13 8.29 -11.43
C ILE A 101 -2.75 8.17 -12.91
N SER A 102 -1.73 8.93 -13.35
CA SER A 102 -1.28 8.93 -14.74
C SER A 102 -0.76 7.57 -15.19
N ASN A 103 -0.13 6.81 -14.29
CA ASN A 103 0.31 5.43 -14.52
C ASN A 103 -0.82 4.40 -14.36
N ARG A 104 -2.04 4.81 -14.06
CA ARG A 104 -3.21 3.93 -13.90
C ARG A 104 -2.93 2.76 -12.97
N VAL A 105 -2.38 3.03 -11.80
CA VAL A 105 -2.14 1.97 -10.80
C VAL A 105 -3.44 1.27 -10.40
N ALA A 106 -3.36 0.00 -10.02
CA ALA A 106 -4.53 -0.79 -9.62
C ALA A 106 -5.12 -0.35 -8.28
N GLY A 107 -4.32 0.29 -7.44
CA GLY A 107 -4.70 0.81 -6.14
C GLY A 107 -3.55 1.54 -5.48
N ILE A 108 -3.84 2.23 -4.38
CA ILE A 108 -2.86 3.02 -3.63
C ILE A 108 -2.92 2.62 -2.15
N VAL A 109 -1.77 2.36 -1.54
CA VAL A 109 -1.60 2.29 -0.09
C VAL A 109 -0.95 3.58 0.37
N LEU A 110 -1.64 4.32 1.21
CA LEU A 110 -1.26 5.65 1.66
C LEU A 110 -0.93 5.64 3.16
N CYS A 111 0.34 5.94 3.48
CA CYS A 111 0.84 5.99 4.86
C CYS A 111 1.14 7.43 5.32
N SER A 112 1.07 8.40 4.41
CA SER A 112 1.35 9.80 4.66
C SER A 112 0.05 10.60 4.88
N LYS A 113 0.13 11.80 5.48
CA LYS A 113 -1.00 12.48 6.11
C LYS A 113 -1.54 13.72 5.42
N TYR A 114 -0.88 14.18 4.35
CA TYR A 114 -1.15 15.52 3.82
C TYR A 114 -2.27 15.56 2.78
N VAL A 115 -2.44 14.51 1.99
CA VAL A 115 -3.48 14.47 0.97
C VAL A 115 -4.81 13.98 1.52
N GLN A 116 -5.89 14.65 1.13
CA GLN A 116 -7.24 14.25 1.49
C GLN A 116 -7.74 13.16 0.55
N THR A 117 -8.24 12.09 1.13
CA THR A 117 -8.73 10.90 0.40
C THR A 117 -9.98 11.14 -0.45
N ARG A 118 -10.70 12.24 -0.22
CA ARG A 118 -11.88 12.63 -1.02
C ARG A 118 -11.62 12.82 -2.51
N GLU A 119 -10.38 13.16 -2.88
CA GLU A 119 -10.01 13.34 -4.29
C GLU A 119 -9.97 12.00 -5.04
N PHE A 120 -9.63 10.90 -4.35
CA PHE A 120 -9.51 9.56 -4.95
C PHE A 120 -10.84 8.95 -5.36
N ARG A 121 -11.93 9.31 -4.68
CA ARG A 121 -13.28 8.83 -5.07
C ARG A 121 -13.68 9.27 -6.47
N LYS A 122 -13.26 10.49 -6.86
CA LYS A 122 -13.52 11.03 -8.19
C LYS A 122 -12.77 10.26 -9.28
N MET A 123 -11.70 9.56 -8.90
CA MET A 123 -10.78 8.91 -9.82
C MET A 123 -10.98 7.39 -9.95
N ASN A 124 -11.90 6.84 -9.17
CA ASN A 124 -12.24 5.40 -9.19
C ASN A 124 -11.04 4.47 -8.90
N ILE A 125 -10.04 4.95 -8.12
CA ILE A 125 -8.88 4.17 -7.70
C ILE A 125 -9.07 3.73 -6.25
N PRO A 126 -8.98 2.43 -5.94
CA PRO A 126 -9.03 1.94 -4.57
C PRO A 126 -7.88 2.51 -3.73
N VAL A 127 -8.20 3.05 -2.54
CA VAL A 127 -7.21 3.57 -1.60
C VAL A 127 -7.36 2.87 -0.26
N VAL A 128 -6.24 2.42 0.30
CA VAL A 128 -6.13 1.90 1.66
C VAL A 128 -5.24 2.84 2.46
N ASN A 129 -5.77 3.36 3.56
CA ASN A 129 -5.00 4.13 4.53
C ASN A 129 -4.32 3.18 5.52
N LEU A 130 -3.02 3.36 5.74
CA LEU A 130 -2.24 2.56 6.69
C LEU A 130 -1.62 3.46 7.76
N GLU A 131 -1.95 3.22 9.04
CA GLU A 131 -1.50 4.02 10.20
C GLU A 131 -1.70 5.53 10.02
N ARG A 132 -2.71 5.87 9.29
CA ARG A 132 -3.13 7.24 8.98
C ARG A 132 -4.59 7.38 9.41
N GLY A 133 -4.97 8.49 10.03
CA GLY A 133 -6.39 8.81 10.23
C GLY A 133 -7.13 8.68 8.89
N GLY A 134 -8.28 8.05 8.87
CA GLY A 134 -9.08 7.85 7.65
C GLY A 134 -10.34 8.69 7.68
N ASP A 135 -10.86 9.05 6.51
CA ASP A 135 -12.25 9.46 6.34
C ASP A 135 -13.14 8.20 6.44
N ASP A 136 -14.37 8.33 6.92
CA ASP A 136 -15.33 7.22 7.10
C ASP A 136 -15.58 6.36 5.86
N ASP A 137 -15.16 6.84 4.70
CA ASP A 137 -15.39 6.23 3.39
C ASP A 137 -14.18 5.50 2.79
N THR A 138 -13.04 5.41 3.49
CA THR A 138 -11.85 4.69 3.03
C THR A 138 -11.52 3.53 3.94
N ILE A 139 -10.97 2.45 3.34
CA ILE A 139 -10.45 1.33 4.13
C ILE A 139 -9.23 1.82 4.90
N SER A 140 -9.27 1.70 6.23
CA SER A 140 -8.15 2.04 7.10
C SER A 140 -7.65 0.78 7.81
N VAL A 141 -6.32 0.60 7.80
CA VAL A 141 -5.60 -0.46 8.54
C VAL A 141 -4.74 0.21 9.59
N GLN A 142 -4.98 -0.10 10.85
CA GLN A 142 -4.29 0.52 11.98
C GLN A 142 -3.96 -0.52 13.03
N CYS A 143 -2.87 -0.29 13.79
CA CYS A 143 -2.63 -1.02 15.04
C CYS A 143 -3.59 -0.52 16.12
N ASP A 144 -3.87 -1.34 17.13
CA ASP A 144 -4.50 -0.87 18.36
C ASP A 144 -3.49 -0.05 19.19
N ASN A 145 -3.33 1.20 18.77
CA ASN A 145 -2.36 2.12 19.37
C ASN A 145 -2.70 2.43 20.83
N TYR A 146 -3.99 2.50 21.19
CA TYR A 146 -4.41 2.70 22.56
C TYR A 146 -4.00 1.54 23.46
N GLN A 147 -4.28 0.32 23.04
CA GLN A 147 -3.88 -0.88 23.79
C GLN A 147 -2.36 -1.00 23.85
N GLY A 148 -1.63 -0.65 22.78
CA GLY A 148 -0.17 -0.62 22.78
C GLY A 148 0.42 0.32 23.83
N GLY A 149 -0.15 1.53 23.97
CA GLY A 149 0.23 2.48 25.01
C GLY A 149 -0.06 1.98 26.43
N LYS A 150 -1.23 1.37 26.60
CA LYS A 150 -1.65 0.76 27.86
C LYS A 150 -0.70 -0.35 28.30
N LEU A 151 -0.42 -1.32 27.43
CA LEU A 151 0.51 -2.42 27.70
C LEU A 151 1.92 -1.94 28.06
N ALA A 152 2.40 -0.90 27.38
CA ALA A 152 3.71 -0.32 27.69
C ALA A 152 3.78 0.26 29.12
N ALA A 153 2.75 1.01 29.53
CA ALA A 153 2.67 1.55 30.90
C ALA A 153 2.54 0.45 31.95
N GLU A 154 1.69 -0.53 31.73
CA GLU A 154 1.50 -1.68 32.63
C GLU A 154 2.81 -2.42 32.83
N HIS A 155 3.53 -2.73 31.75
CA HIS A 155 4.83 -3.42 31.82
C HIS A 155 5.88 -2.62 32.61
N LEU A 156 5.99 -1.32 32.38
CA LEU A 156 6.93 -0.48 33.14
C LEU A 156 6.62 -0.47 34.65
N ILE A 157 5.35 -0.41 35.01
CA ILE A 157 4.91 -0.45 36.43
C ILE A 157 5.21 -1.83 37.03
N GLU A 158 4.96 -2.92 36.32
CA GLU A 158 5.31 -4.28 36.74
C GLU A 158 6.82 -4.47 36.96
N CYS A 159 7.63 -3.79 36.15
CA CYS A 159 9.07 -3.72 36.31
C CYS A 159 9.53 -2.84 37.52
N GLY A 160 8.60 -2.25 38.28
CA GLY A 160 8.90 -1.43 39.46
C GLY A 160 9.23 0.03 39.17
N CYS A 161 9.01 0.51 37.92
CA CYS A 161 9.22 1.91 37.56
C CYS A 161 8.17 2.79 38.24
N LYS A 162 8.61 3.83 38.98
CA LYS A 162 7.73 4.75 39.72
C LYS A 162 7.50 6.07 38.98
N ASN A 163 8.44 6.49 38.16
CA ASN A 163 8.38 7.73 37.37
C ASN A 163 8.39 7.36 35.90
N LEU A 164 7.26 7.54 35.23
CA LEU A 164 7.07 7.20 33.84
C LEU A 164 7.00 8.45 32.98
N LEU A 165 7.68 8.41 31.83
CA LEU A 165 7.65 9.48 30.83
C LEU A 165 7.19 8.91 29.50
N HIS A 166 6.33 9.64 28.80
CA HIS A 166 5.88 9.34 27.46
C HIS A 166 6.34 10.43 26.49
N PHE A 167 7.12 10.06 25.48
CA PHE A 167 7.47 10.93 24.37
C PHE A 167 6.54 10.63 23.19
N GLY A 168 5.70 11.58 22.84
CA GLY A 168 4.74 11.48 21.74
C GLY A 168 5.09 12.37 20.56
N GLY A 169 4.25 12.34 19.55
CA GLY A 169 4.27 13.27 18.42
C GLY A 169 3.84 14.69 18.84
N VAL A 170 3.89 15.61 17.88
CA VAL A 170 3.42 16.98 18.10
C VAL A 170 1.89 16.97 18.28
N ALA A 171 1.42 17.50 19.40
CA ALA A 171 -0.01 17.58 19.74
C ALA A 171 -0.82 18.29 18.61
N GLY A 172 -2.02 17.80 18.36
CA GLY A 172 -2.99 18.43 17.45
C GLY A 172 -2.99 17.91 16.01
N LYS A 173 -2.32 16.78 15.72
CA LYS A 173 -2.31 16.17 14.37
C LYS A 173 -3.28 14.99 14.21
N ASP A 174 -3.98 14.60 15.25
CA ASP A 174 -5.03 13.55 15.27
C ASP A 174 -4.65 12.26 14.51
N MET A 175 -3.41 11.81 14.77
CA MET A 175 -2.89 10.58 14.17
C MET A 175 -3.28 9.36 15.01
N PRO A 176 -3.53 8.19 14.41
CA PRO A 176 -3.80 6.96 15.16
C PRO A 176 -2.72 6.65 16.21
N ALA A 177 -1.47 6.99 15.91
CA ALA A 177 -0.34 6.81 16.82
C ALA A 177 -0.46 7.64 18.11
N ASP A 178 -1.16 8.77 18.11
CA ASP A 178 -1.32 9.65 19.28
C ASP A 178 -2.15 8.98 20.38
N ARG A 179 -3.03 8.03 20.02
CA ARG A 179 -3.80 7.22 20.97
C ARG A 179 -2.92 6.36 21.90
N ARG A 180 -1.65 6.16 21.59
CA ARG A 180 -0.68 5.53 22.51
C ARG A 180 -0.52 6.33 23.78
N ALA A 181 -0.46 7.68 23.67
CA ALA A 181 -0.40 8.57 24.80
C ALA A 181 -1.64 8.41 25.71
N ASP A 182 -2.83 8.35 25.11
CA ASP A 182 -4.08 8.19 25.85
C ASP A 182 -4.11 6.90 26.67
N GLY A 183 -3.73 5.78 26.04
CA GLY A 183 -3.64 4.48 26.72
C GLY A 183 -2.61 4.46 27.84
N PHE A 184 -1.43 5.04 27.59
CA PHE A 184 -0.34 5.15 28.57
C PHE A 184 -0.76 6.00 29.79
N LEU A 185 -1.28 7.21 29.53
CA LEU A 185 -1.69 8.14 30.58
C LEU A 185 -2.87 7.61 31.41
N ARG A 186 -3.76 6.83 30.79
CA ARG A 186 -4.87 6.21 31.52
C ARG A 186 -4.34 5.28 32.61
N VAL A 187 -3.41 4.38 32.27
CA VAL A 187 -2.81 3.46 33.26
C VAL A 187 -2.09 4.22 34.36
N CYS A 188 -1.34 5.28 34.02
CA CYS A 188 -0.67 6.11 35.01
C CYS A 188 -1.61 6.84 35.99
N ARG A 189 -2.86 7.11 35.59
CA ARG A 189 -3.86 7.76 36.47
C ARG A 189 -4.62 6.79 37.37
N GLU A 190 -4.71 5.52 36.95
CA GLU A 190 -5.45 4.48 37.67
C GLU A 190 -4.61 3.77 38.73
N ARG A 191 -3.29 4.03 38.76
CA ARG A 191 -2.29 3.44 39.67
C ARG A 191 -1.70 4.48 40.62
#